data_ffd527c528f577960f005a282d2a3c1f
#
_entry.id   ffd527c528f577960f005a282d2a3c1f
#
_cell.length_a   1.000
_cell.length_b   1.000
_cell.length_c   1.000
_cell.angle_alpha   90.00
_cell.angle_beta   90.00
_cell.angle_gamma   90.00
#
_symmetry.space_group_name_H-M   'P 1'
#
loop_
_entity.id
_entity.type
_entity.pdbx_description
1 polymer ?
#
loop_
_entity_poly.entity_id
_entity_poly.type
_entity_poly.pdbx_seq_one_letter_code
_entity_poly.pdbx_strand_id
1 'polypeptide(L)'
;MEDEVFSIANQLIVLITDYALDIVGALLLLIAGWVVAGWIEKHTGKVLKRIDRVDATLRSFVTNLVRYAILVLVMIAVFAQFGIQTTSIIAVLGAAGLAVGLALQGTLANIAAGMLLLFLRPFRVGESIDAGSIAGTVREIGLFSTELQTWDGIYLTVPNSQLASAAILNYSRLPTRRL
;
A
#
# COMPACT_ATOMS: atom_id res chain seq x y z
N MET A 1 -31.39 49.59 24.40
CA MET A 1 -32.30 48.65 23.70
C MET A 1 -32.00 48.53 22.19
N GLU A 2 -31.98 49.66 21.42
CA GLU A 2 -31.65 49.55 19.96
C GLU A 2 -30.23 49.03 19.71
N ASP A 3 -29.24 49.50 20.46
CA ASP A 3 -27.83 49.04 20.32
C ASP A 3 -27.64 47.54 20.68
N GLU A 4 -28.41 47.04 21.67
CA GLU A 4 -28.38 45.63 22.03
C GLU A 4 -29.02 44.74 20.94
N VAL A 5 -30.11 45.20 20.34
CA VAL A 5 -30.79 44.50 19.25
C VAL A 5 -29.86 44.45 18.01
N PHE A 6 -29.16 45.56 17.68
CA PHE A 6 -28.20 45.61 16.62
C PHE A 6 -26.97 44.69 16.85
N SER A 7 -26.49 44.62 18.10
CA SER A 7 -25.36 43.73 18.44
C SER A 7 -25.76 42.26 18.32
N ILE A 8 -26.94 41.87 18.79
CA ILE A 8 -27.48 40.52 18.67
C ILE A 8 -27.70 40.13 17.19
N ALA A 9 -28.27 41.04 16.41
CA ALA A 9 -28.48 40.81 14.97
C ALA A 9 -27.17 40.59 14.23
N ASN A 10 -26.15 41.41 14.50
CA ASN A 10 -24.82 41.21 13.90
C ASN A 10 -24.15 39.89 14.33
N GLN A 11 -24.27 39.50 15.60
CA GLN A 11 -23.74 38.20 16.05
C GLN A 11 -24.45 37.03 15.38
N LEU A 12 -25.77 37.09 15.20
CA LEU A 12 -26.53 36.07 14.48
C LEU A 12 -26.13 35.99 13.01
N ILE A 13 -25.93 37.12 12.34
CA ILE A 13 -25.50 37.15 10.93
C ILE A 13 -24.11 36.51 10.77
N VAL A 14 -23.15 36.83 11.65
CA VAL A 14 -21.81 36.24 11.63
C VAL A 14 -21.91 34.74 11.87
N LEU A 15 -22.63 34.28 12.89
CA LEU A 15 -22.84 32.85 13.15
C LEU A 15 -23.44 32.11 11.96
N ILE A 16 -24.48 32.64 11.35
CA ILE A 16 -25.16 32.05 10.20
C ILE A 16 -24.19 31.99 9.00
N THR A 17 -23.40 33.03 8.80
CA THR A 17 -22.43 33.08 7.67
C THR A 17 -21.31 32.08 7.86
N ASP A 18 -20.74 31.93 9.05
CA ASP A 18 -19.70 30.99 9.36
C ASP A 18 -20.17 29.53 9.18
N TYR A 19 -21.35 29.20 9.74
CA TYR A 19 -21.95 27.87 9.56
C TYR A 19 -22.31 27.58 8.09
N ALA A 20 -22.78 28.57 7.34
CA ALA A 20 -23.06 28.39 5.91
C ALA A 20 -21.79 28.11 5.11
N LEU A 21 -20.67 28.78 5.41
CA LEU A 21 -19.37 28.54 4.77
C LEU A 21 -18.82 27.16 5.12
N ASP A 22 -18.95 26.72 6.37
CA ASP A 22 -18.53 25.38 6.78
C ASP A 22 -19.32 24.28 6.08
N ILE A 23 -20.65 24.45 5.96
CA ILE A 23 -21.51 23.51 5.23
C ILE A 23 -21.12 23.46 3.74
N VAL A 24 -20.92 24.61 3.10
CA VAL A 24 -20.49 24.66 1.70
C VAL A 24 -19.12 24.02 1.52
N GLY A 25 -18.16 24.33 2.40
CA GLY A 25 -16.84 23.73 2.42
C GLY A 25 -16.88 22.19 2.58
N ALA A 26 -17.70 21.71 3.53
CA ALA A 26 -17.89 20.27 3.76
C ALA A 26 -18.52 19.57 2.54
N LEU A 27 -19.52 20.18 1.91
CA LEU A 27 -20.13 19.64 0.68
C LEU A 27 -19.13 19.59 -0.47
N LEU A 28 -18.32 20.62 -0.65
CA LEU A 28 -17.26 20.63 -1.67
C LEU A 28 -16.21 19.55 -1.38
N LEU A 29 -15.80 19.37 -0.12
CA LEU A 29 -14.89 18.30 0.30
C LEU A 29 -15.47 16.92 0.03
N LEU A 30 -16.75 16.69 0.34
CA LEU A 30 -17.42 15.42 0.08
C LEU A 30 -17.50 15.11 -1.42
N ILE A 31 -17.92 16.09 -2.22
CA ILE A 31 -18.03 15.94 -3.68
C ILE A 31 -16.64 15.69 -4.29
N ALA A 32 -15.66 16.53 -3.95
CA ALA A 32 -14.30 16.39 -4.45
C ALA A 32 -13.69 15.04 -4.02
N GLY A 33 -13.85 14.66 -2.74
CA GLY A 33 -13.36 13.40 -2.21
C GLY A 33 -14.01 12.19 -2.87
N TRP A 34 -15.32 12.24 -3.11
CA TRP A 34 -16.04 11.17 -3.81
C TRP A 34 -15.60 11.02 -5.27
N VAL A 35 -15.40 12.13 -5.97
CA VAL A 35 -14.88 12.14 -7.35
C VAL A 35 -13.46 11.58 -7.40
N VAL A 36 -12.58 12.04 -6.49
CA VAL A 36 -11.18 11.57 -6.40
C VAL A 36 -11.15 10.08 -6.05
N ALA A 37 -11.93 9.62 -5.08
CA ALA A 37 -12.02 8.21 -4.71
C ALA A 37 -12.47 7.34 -5.90
N GLY A 38 -13.49 7.77 -6.64
CA GLY A 38 -13.97 7.06 -7.83
C GLY A 38 -12.97 7.09 -8.99
N TRP A 39 -12.22 8.17 -9.15
CA TRP A 39 -11.16 8.27 -10.16
C TRP A 39 -10.00 7.33 -9.85
N ILE A 40 -9.53 7.32 -8.59
CA ILE A 40 -8.46 6.42 -8.13
C ILE A 40 -8.89 4.96 -8.21
N GLU A 41 -10.12 4.61 -7.78
CA GLU A 41 -10.70 3.28 -7.92
C GLU A 41 -10.64 2.79 -9.38
N LYS A 42 -11.13 3.60 -10.31
CA LYS A 42 -11.12 3.27 -11.75
C LYS A 42 -9.70 3.13 -12.30
N HIS A 43 -8.79 3.99 -11.87
CA HIS A 43 -7.40 3.95 -12.32
C HIS A 43 -6.70 2.69 -11.80
N THR A 44 -6.83 2.38 -10.50
CA THR A 44 -6.32 1.16 -9.87
C THR A 44 -6.89 -0.08 -10.56
N GLY A 45 -8.21 -0.11 -10.82
CA GLY A 45 -8.85 -1.22 -11.53
C GLY A 45 -8.32 -1.43 -12.94
N LYS A 46 -7.99 -0.35 -13.68
CA LYS A 46 -7.37 -0.44 -15.01
C LYS A 46 -5.94 -0.98 -14.96
N VAL A 47 -5.16 -0.57 -13.96
CA VAL A 47 -3.79 -1.06 -13.78
C VAL A 47 -3.81 -2.55 -13.44
N LEU A 48 -4.63 -2.96 -12.46
CA LEU A 48 -4.73 -4.37 -12.06
C LEU A 48 -5.26 -5.26 -13.20
N LYS A 49 -6.13 -4.73 -14.07
CA LYS A 49 -6.63 -5.49 -15.23
C LYS A 49 -5.54 -5.86 -16.26
N ARG A 50 -4.41 -5.14 -16.27
CA ARG A 50 -3.28 -5.43 -17.17
C ARG A 50 -2.38 -6.55 -16.66
N ILE A 51 -2.60 -7.01 -15.44
CA ILE A 51 -1.79 -8.06 -14.80
C ILE A 51 -2.60 -9.36 -14.91
N ASP A 52 -2.20 -10.27 -15.79
CA ASP A 52 -2.93 -11.52 -16.09
C ASP A 52 -3.12 -12.44 -14.87
N ARG A 53 -2.22 -12.32 -13.87
CA ARG A 53 -2.27 -13.12 -12.63
C ARG A 53 -3.28 -12.60 -11.59
N VAL A 54 -3.92 -11.45 -11.82
CA VAL A 54 -4.89 -10.84 -10.89
C VAL A 54 -6.31 -11.19 -11.33
N ASP A 55 -6.97 -12.06 -10.56
CA ASP A 55 -8.35 -12.41 -10.83
C ASP A 55 -9.35 -11.27 -10.54
N ALA A 56 -10.61 -11.45 -10.98
CA ALA A 56 -11.64 -10.44 -10.81
C ALA A 56 -11.96 -10.15 -9.32
N THR A 57 -11.85 -11.14 -8.46
CA THR A 57 -12.14 -11.05 -7.02
C THR A 57 -11.10 -10.19 -6.31
N LEU A 58 -9.81 -10.51 -6.53
CA LEU A 58 -8.70 -9.74 -5.95
C LEU A 58 -8.71 -8.29 -6.43
N ARG A 59 -8.99 -8.08 -7.73
CA ARG A 59 -9.11 -6.73 -8.28
C ARG A 59 -10.23 -5.94 -7.60
N SER A 60 -11.42 -6.53 -7.47
CA SER A 60 -12.56 -5.88 -6.82
C SER A 60 -12.25 -5.56 -5.35
N PHE A 61 -11.61 -6.49 -4.64
CA PHE A 61 -11.21 -6.29 -3.25
C PHE A 61 -10.26 -5.09 -3.10
N VAL A 62 -9.18 -5.05 -3.90
CA VAL A 62 -8.18 -3.97 -3.82
C VAL A 62 -8.77 -2.62 -4.20
N THR A 63 -9.58 -2.54 -5.26
CA THR A 63 -10.21 -1.29 -5.69
C THR A 63 -11.17 -0.75 -4.66
N ASN A 64 -11.99 -1.61 -4.06
CA ASN A 64 -12.91 -1.23 -2.98
C ASN A 64 -12.15 -0.78 -1.74
N LEU A 65 -11.09 -1.50 -1.34
CA LEU A 65 -10.26 -1.14 -0.19
C LEU A 65 -9.67 0.27 -0.35
N VAL A 66 -9.10 0.56 -1.52
CA VAL A 66 -8.52 1.89 -1.83
C VAL A 66 -9.61 2.97 -1.79
N ARG A 67 -10.77 2.72 -2.39
CA ARG A 67 -11.89 3.66 -2.38
C ARG A 67 -12.36 3.98 -0.97
N TYR A 68 -12.63 2.95 -0.15
CA TYR A 68 -13.11 3.16 1.21
C TYR A 68 -12.06 3.82 2.10
N ALA A 69 -10.77 3.51 1.94
CA ALA A 69 -9.70 4.19 2.65
C ALA A 69 -9.72 5.70 2.37
N ILE A 70 -9.86 6.10 1.10
CA ILE A 70 -9.97 7.52 0.72
C ILE A 70 -11.23 8.15 1.30
N LEU A 71 -12.40 7.49 1.22
CA LEU A 71 -13.65 8.02 1.77
C LEU A 71 -13.58 8.21 3.28
N VAL A 72 -12.91 7.32 4.02
CA VAL A 72 -12.68 7.49 5.46
C VAL A 72 -11.85 8.75 5.74
N LEU A 73 -10.78 9.00 4.97
CA LEU A 73 -9.97 10.22 5.11
C LEU A 73 -10.78 11.48 4.79
N VAL A 74 -11.63 11.43 3.75
CA VAL A 74 -12.54 12.53 3.40
C VAL A 74 -13.53 12.80 4.54
N MET A 75 -14.11 11.77 5.13
CA MET A 75 -15.03 11.92 6.27
C MET A 75 -14.36 12.56 7.49
N ILE A 76 -13.11 12.19 7.78
CA ILE A 76 -12.35 12.82 8.86
C ILE A 76 -12.12 14.31 8.56
N ALA A 77 -11.78 14.65 7.31
CA ALA A 77 -11.59 16.05 6.90
C ALA A 77 -12.89 16.85 7.02
N VAL A 78 -14.04 16.25 6.68
CA VAL A 78 -15.37 16.87 6.85
C VAL A 78 -15.69 17.08 8.34
N PHE A 79 -15.41 16.12 9.21
CA PHE A 79 -15.61 16.31 10.65
C PHE A 79 -14.73 17.44 11.21
N ALA A 80 -13.48 17.54 10.75
CA ALA A 80 -12.57 18.61 11.13
C ALA A 80 -13.11 20.00 10.69
N GLN A 81 -13.78 20.09 9.53
CA GLN A 81 -14.40 21.32 9.04
C GLN A 81 -15.48 21.83 9.99
N PHE A 82 -16.26 20.93 10.62
CA PHE A 82 -17.27 21.26 11.61
C PHE A 82 -16.69 21.45 13.04
N GLY A 83 -15.37 21.52 13.19
CA GLY A 83 -14.70 21.67 14.48
C GLY A 83 -14.76 20.43 15.37
N ILE A 84 -15.20 19.29 14.86
CA ILE A 84 -15.22 18.02 15.60
C ILE A 84 -13.78 17.58 15.82
N GLN A 85 -13.42 17.27 17.05
CA GLN A 85 -12.09 16.82 17.40
C GLN A 85 -11.79 15.42 16.82
N THR A 86 -11.05 15.37 15.72
CA THR A 86 -10.77 14.13 14.98
C THR A 86 -9.53 13.39 15.49
N THR A 87 -8.80 13.95 16.45
CA THR A 87 -7.55 13.38 16.99
C THR A 87 -7.71 11.93 17.46
N SER A 88 -8.78 11.63 18.18
CA SER A 88 -9.04 10.26 18.66
C SER A 88 -9.32 9.28 17.52
N ILE A 89 -10.03 9.73 16.49
CA ILE A 89 -10.31 8.90 15.29
C ILE A 89 -9.01 8.61 14.56
N ILE A 90 -8.17 9.62 14.35
CA ILE A 90 -6.85 9.48 13.72
C ILE A 90 -5.96 8.54 14.54
N ALA A 91 -5.97 8.65 15.87
CA ALA A 91 -5.20 7.78 16.75
C ALA A 91 -5.63 6.30 16.62
N VAL A 92 -6.93 6.02 16.59
CA VAL A 92 -7.48 4.66 16.41
C VAL A 92 -7.13 4.12 15.03
N LEU A 93 -7.28 4.92 13.97
CA LEU A 93 -6.91 4.52 12.61
C LEU A 93 -5.39 4.28 12.47
N GLY A 94 -4.58 5.10 13.13
CA GLY A 94 -3.13 4.92 13.18
C GLY A 94 -2.74 3.62 13.87
N ALA A 95 -3.36 3.30 15.02
CA ALA A 95 -3.14 2.05 15.72
C ALA A 95 -3.59 0.83 14.89
N ALA A 96 -4.75 0.92 14.23
CA ALA A 96 -5.23 -0.12 13.31
C ALA A 96 -4.29 -0.29 12.11
N GLY A 97 -3.82 0.82 11.51
CA GLY A 97 -2.84 0.81 10.42
C GLY A 97 -1.51 0.16 10.84
N LEU A 98 -1.03 0.47 12.04
CA LEU A 98 0.17 -0.16 12.60
C LEU A 98 -0.03 -1.67 12.78
N ALA A 99 -1.18 -2.11 13.32
CA ALA A 99 -1.48 -3.53 13.49
C ALA A 99 -1.51 -4.27 12.13
N VAL A 100 -2.12 -3.68 11.11
CA VAL A 100 -2.12 -4.22 9.74
C VAL A 100 -0.70 -4.24 9.16
N GLY A 101 0.08 -3.18 9.36
CA GLY A 101 1.48 -3.11 8.92
C GLY A 101 2.34 -4.21 9.54
N LEU A 102 2.19 -4.46 10.85
CA LEU A 102 2.89 -5.56 11.55
C LEU A 102 2.44 -6.93 11.03
N ALA A 103 1.14 -7.12 10.77
CA ALA A 103 0.62 -8.37 10.20
C ALA A 103 1.18 -8.64 8.79
N LEU A 104 1.44 -7.59 8.00
CA LEU A 104 1.98 -7.68 6.62
C LEU A 104 3.50 -7.56 6.54
N GLN A 105 4.21 -7.43 7.67
CA GLN A 105 5.66 -7.18 7.71
C GLN A 105 6.46 -8.20 6.90
N GLY A 106 6.15 -9.50 7.04
CA GLY A 106 6.83 -10.56 6.29
C GLY A 106 6.62 -10.46 4.78
N THR A 107 5.43 -10.09 4.36
CA THR A 107 5.11 -9.90 2.94
C THR A 107 5.86 -8.69 2.36
N LEU A 108 5.89 -7.57 3.08
CA LEU A 108 6.64 -6.38 2.68
C LEU A 108 8.15 -6.65 2.62
N ALA A 109 8.68 -7.41 3.57
CA ALA A 109 10.08 -7.81 3.57
C ALA A 109 10.44 -8.63 2.31
N ASN A 110 9.56 -9.54 1.89
CA ASN A 110 9.77 -10.32 0.67
C ASN A 110 9.71 -9.45 -0.60
N ILE A 111 8.80 -8.48 -0.67
CA ILE A 111 8.74 -7.53 -1.79
C ILE A 111 10.02 -6.70 -1.87
N ALA A 112 10.46 -6.13 -0.75
CA ALA A 112 11.68 -5.33 -0.69
C ALA A 112 12.91 -6.16 -1.10
N ALA A 113 13.02 -7.40 -0.59
CA ALA A 113 14.07 -8.33 -0.97
C ALA A 113 14.01 -8.69 -2.46
N GLY A 114 12.83 -8.96 -3.02
CA GLY A 114 12.65 -9.23 -4.45
C GLY A 114 13.12 -8.08 -5.32
N MET A 115 12.77 -6.84 -4.96
CA MET A 115 13.27 -5.64 -5.66
C MET A 115 14.80 -5.52 -5.56
N LEU A 116 15.40 -5.79 -4.39
CA LEU A 116 16.86 -5.77 -4.22
C LEU A 116 17.55 -6.84 -5.07
N LEU A 117 17.01 -8.06 -5.10
CA LEU A 117 17.55 -9.15 -5.93
C LEU A 117 17.51 -8.78 -7.42
N LEU A 118 16.44 -8.17 -7.90
CA LEU A 118 16.31 -7.72 -9.29
C LEU A 118 17.21 -6.52 -9.63
N PHE A 119 17.47 -5.63 -8.66
CA PHE A 119 18.30 -4.44 -8.86
C PHE A 119 19.79 -4.75 -8.73
N LEU A 120 20.21 -5.36 -7.61
CA LEU A 120 21.62 -5.68 -7.32
C LEU A 120 22.13 -6.90 -8.11
N ARG A 121 21.22 -7.81 -8.46
CA ARG A 121 21.50 -9.03 -9.24
C ARG A 121 22.67 -9.85 -8.69
N PRO A 122 22.63 -10.29 -7.43
CA PRO A 122 23.67 -11.18 -6.90
C PRO A 122 23.72 -12.51 -7.67
N PHE A 123 22.60 -12.92 -8.24
CA PHE A 123 22.43 -14.00 -9.18
C PHE A 123 21.38 -13.65 -10.25
N ARG A 124 21.32 -14.42 -11.32
CA ARG A 124 20.38 -14.25 -12.44
C ARG A 124 19.62 -15.54 -12.70
N VAL A 125 18.52 -15.43 -13.43
CA VAL A 125 17.79 -16.59 -13.94
C VAL A 125 18.73 -17.43 -14.82
N GLY A 126 18.76 -18.74 -14.59
CA GLY A 126 19.64 -19.70 -15.21
C GLY A 126 20.94 -19.95 -14.45
N GLU A 127 21.32 -19.15 -13.47
CA GLU A 127 22.51 -19.37 -12.64
C GLU A 127 22.23 -20.38 -11.52
N SER A 128 23.24 -21.19 -11.19
CA SER A 128 23.18 -22.13 -10.08
C SER A 128 23.77 -21.52 -8.84
N ILE A 129 22.97 -21.52 -7.78
CA ILE A 129 23.29 -20.91 -6.49
C ILE A 129 23.15 -21.90 -5.35
N ASP A 130 23.87 -21.60 -4.26
CA ASP A 130 23.74 -22.28 -2.98
C ASP A 130 23.67 -21.20 -1.88
N ALA A 131 22.60 -21.22 -1.12
CA ALA A 131 22.36 -20.35 0.02
C ALA A 131 22.34 -21.15 1.35
N GLY A 132 23.21 -22.16 1.44
CA GLY A 132 23.35 -23.04 2.59
C GLY A 132 22.38 -24.22 2.56
N SER A 133 21.19 -24.08 3.11
CA SER A 133 20.17 -25.16 3.06
C SER A 133 19.36 -25.18 1.76
N ILE A 134 19.59 -24.25 0.85
CA ILE A 134 18.84 -24.02 -0.38
C ILE A 134 19.82 -23.96 -1.53
N ALA A 135 19.82 -24.98 -2.39
CA ALA A 135 20.70 -25.02 -3.56
C ALA A 135 19.93 -25.42 -4.82
N GLY A 136 20.29 -24.83 -5.96
CA GLY A 136 19.66 -25.15 -7.23
C GLY A 136 19.90 -24.09 -8.31
N THR A 137 19.29 -24.31 -9.46
CA THR A 137 19.31 -23.37 -10.59
C THR A 137 18.11 -22.47 -10.52
N VAL A 138 18.32 -21.16 -10.58
CA VAL A 138 17.28 -20.14 -10.54
C VAL A 138 16.42 -20.21 -11.81
N ARG A 139 15.12 -20.40 -11.66
CA ARG A 139 14.15 -20.46 -12.75
C ARG A 139 13.43 -19.14 -12.97
N GLU A 140 12.95 -18.55 -11.90
CA GLU A 140 12.26 -17.24 -11.93
C GLU A 140 12.55 -16.47 -10.65
N ILE A 141 12.66 -15.15 -10.75
CA ILE A 141 12.72 -14.23 -9.61
C ILE A 141 11.40 -13.45 -9.61
N GLY A 142 10.46 -13.87 -8.75
CA GLY A 142 9.19 -13.24 -8.59
C GLY A 142 9.21 -12.09 -7.57
N LEU A 143 8.04 -11.45 -7.37
CA LEU A 143 7.91 -10.32 -6.43
C LEU A 143 8.08 -10.75 -4.97
N PHE A 144 7.55 -11.91 -4.58
CA PHE A 144 7.54 -12.41 -3.20
C PHE A 144 8.53 -13.55 -2.99
N SER A 145 8.77 -14.34 -4.01
CA SER A 145 9.57 -15.57 -3.95
C SER A 145 10.38 -15.76 -5.22
N THR A 146 11.48 -16.47 -5.08
CA THR A 146 12.32 -16.94 -6.17
C THR A 146 12.11 -18.45 -6.34
N GLU A 147 11.99 -18.88 -7.58
CA GLU A 147 11.82 -20.28 -7.97
C GLU A 147 13.16 -20.88 -8.37
N LEU A 148 13.48 -22.00 -7.75
CA LEU A 148 14.70 -22.75 -8.03
C LEU A 148 14.34 -24.17 -8.46
N GLN A 149 15.21 -24.78 -9.23
CA GLN A 149 15.20 -26.21 -9.50
C GLN A 149 16.45 -26.83 -8.88
N THR A 150 16.25 -27.79 -7.99
CA THR A 150 17.34 -28.54 -7.36
C THR A 150 18.04 -29.43 -8.38
N TRP A 151 19.18 -29.99 -8.00
CA TRP A 151 19.99 -30.85 -8.88
C TRP A 151 19.28 -32.15 -9.27
N ASP A 152 18.41 -32.66 -8.43
CA ASP A 152 17.55 -33.83 -8.63
C ASP A 152 16.21 -33.50 -9.32
N GLY A 153 16.06 -32.26 -9.80
CA GLY A 153 14.91 -31.82 -10.60
C GLY A 153 13.71 -31.34 -9.81
N ILE A 154 13.80 -31.25 -8.48
CA ILE A 154 12.68 -30.80 -7.63
C ILE A 154 12.49 -29.28 -7.77
N TYR A 155 11.24 -28.89 -7.86
CA TYR A 155 10.83 -27.48 -7.87
C TYR A 155 10.81 -26.94 -6.44
N LEU A 156 11.50 -25.83 -6.19
CA LEU A 156 11.63 -25.20 -4.89
C LEU A 156 11.25 -23.73 -4.95
N THR A 157 10.28 -23.31 -4.17
CA THR A 157 9.89 -21.90 -4.03
C THR A 157 10.44 -21.36 -2.71
N VAL A 158 11.26 -20.31 -2.79
CA VAL A 158 11.94 -19.71 -1.64
C VAL A 158 11.50 -18.26 -1.48
N PRO A 159 11.07 -17.82 -0.27
CA PRO A 159 10.80 -16.41 0.00
C PRO A 159 12.02 -15.53 -0.30
N ASN A 160 11.83 -14.42 -0.98
CA ASN A 160 12.92 -13.53 -1.37
C ASN A 160 13.76 -13.03 -0.19
N SER A 161 13.10 -12.74 0.94
CA SER A 161 13.78 -12.28 2.16
C SER A 161 14.79 -13.28 2.70
N GLN A 162 14.52 -14.58 2.53
CA GLN A 162 15.43 -15.63 2.95
C GLN A 162 16.69 -15.65 2.08
N LEU A 163 16.56 -15.52 0.76
CA LEU A 163 17.71 -15.45 -0.15
C LEU A 163 18.49 -14.15 0.01
N ALA A 164 17.79 -13.02 0.21
CA ALA A 164 18.46 -11.73 0.36
C ALA A 164 19.28 -11.61 1.65
N SER A 165 18.93 -12.37 2.69
CA SER A 165 19.65 -12.39 3.98
C SER A 165 20.72 -13.48 4.07
N ALA A 166 20.72 -14.44 3.16
CA ALA A 166 21.67 -15.54 3.17
C ALA A 166 23.02 -15.18 2.48
N ALA A 167 24.07 -15.85 2.89
CA ALA A 167 25.31 -15.87 2.09
C ALA A 167 25.06 -16.73 0.85
N ILE A 168 25.29 -16.17 -0.34
CA ILE A 168 25.03 -16.85 -1.61
C ILE A 168 26.33 -17.23 -2.28
N LEU A 169 26.50 -18.53 -2.52
CA LEU A 169 27.55 -19.07 -3.40
C LEU A 169 26.96 -19.17 -4.82
N ASN A 170 27.52 -18.41 -5.75
CA ASN A 170 27.09 -18.43 -7.14
C ASN A 170 28.12 -19.24 -7.97
N TYR A 171 27.69 -20.42 -8.41
CA TYR A 171 28.56 -21.34 -9.12
C TYR A 171 28.69 -21.04 -10.62
N SER A 172 27.87 -20.15 -11.16
CA SER A 172 27.79 -19.83 -12.58
C SER A 172 28.47 -18.51 -12.95
N ARG A 173 28.80 -17.67 -11.96
CA ARG A 173 29.27 -16.30 -12.22
C ARG A 173 30.71 -16.21 -12.69
N LEU A 174 31.54 -17.12 -12.26
CA LEU A 174 32.94 -17.18 -12.66
C LEU A 174 33.17 -18.35 -13.64
N PRO A 175 33.97 -18.15 -14.71
CA PRO A 175 34.19 -19.17 -15.72
C PRO A 175 35.04 -20.37 -15.22
N THR A 176 35.78 -20.17 -14.14
CA THR A 176 36.66 -21.23 -13.55
C THR A 176 36.43 -21.29 -12.04
N ARG A 177 36.37 -22.52 -11.52
CA ARG A 177 36.38 -22.81 -10.07
C ARG A 177 37.35 -23.94 -9.79
N ARG A 178 37.97 -23.94 -8.61
CA ARG A 178 38.72 -25.12 -8.14
C ARG A 178 37.69 -26.19 -7.74
N LEU A 179 37.91 -27.38 -8.22
CA LEU A 179 37.23 -28.60 -7.78
C LEU A 179 37.87 -29.09 -6.49
#